data_8affe9e8086f219d41e3a5b3a830d6b1
#
_entry.id   8affe9e8086f219d41e3a5b3a830d6b1
#
_cell.length_a   1.000
_cell.length_b   1.000
_cell.length_c   1.000
_cell.angle_alpha   90.00
_cell.angle_beta   90.00
_cell.angle_gamma   90.00
#
_symmetry.space_group_name_H-M   'P 1'
#
loop_
_entity.id
_entity.type
_entity.pdbx_description
1 polymer ?
#
loop_
_entity_poly.entity_id
_entity_poly.type
_entity_poly.pdbx_seq_one_letter_code
_entity_poly.pdbx_strand_id
1 'polypeptide(L)'
;MLGVDVDLRAWEDCVRGIPWLQELTRRHRGLRPPRYPSLWEAVAHSIVFQQISLHAAAAIMQRFVYAFSIPTEDEGFVLLPFPAVEAVADAEITELQRAGLSSNKAVALRQAAIAFSRGEIDEAALRESPSAEGVASLSRLRGIGPWSAAVILLRGLGRLDVFPLNDSGVASSIKLLAGDATVDLDRLLLQLGDRRGMLYFHLLIGRLAHAERKHG
;
A
#
# COMPACT_ATOMS: atom_id res chain seq x y z
N MET A 1 4.97 4.65 9.10
CA MET A 1 4.33 5.75 9.89
C MET A 1 2.90 5.38 10.25
N LEU A 2 2.39 5.84 11.40
CA LEU A 2 1.15 5.30 12.00
C LEU A 2 -0.14 6.06 11.60
N GLY A 3 -0.13 6.96 10.60
CA GLY A 3 -1.33 7.71 10.17
C GLY A 3 -2.04 8.46 11.31
N VAL A 4 -1.27 9.01 12.26
CA VAL A 4 -1.80 9.67 13.46
C VAL A 4 -2.60 10.95 13.19
N ASP A 5 -2.43 11.51 12.00
CA ASP A 5 -3.11 12.69 11.46
C ASP A 5 -4.52 12.40 10.92
N VAL A 6 -4.92 11.11 10.84
CA VAL A 6 -6.24 10.74 10.33
C VAL A 6 -7.33 11.05 11.35
N ASP A 7 -8.33 11.83 10.93
CA ASP A 7 -9.52 12.11 11.72
C ASP A 7 -10.46 10.89 11.75
N LEU A 8 -10.38 10.14 12.86
CA LEU A 8 -11.20 8.95 13.07
C LEU A 8 -12.67 9.28 13.36
N ARG A 9 -12.98 10.46 13.92
CA ARG A 9 -14.38 10.85 14.15
C ARG A 9 -15.10 11.06 12.84
N ALA A 10 -14.45 11.73 11.90
CA ALA A 10 -15.01 11.91 10.56
C ALA A 10 -15.19 10.58 9.83
N TRP A 11 -14.36 9.55 10.08
CA TRP A 11 -14.61 8.19 9.59
C TRP A 11 -15.84 7.56 10.26
N GLU A 12 -15.94 7.63 11.58
CA GLU A 12 -17.09 7.12 12.33
C GLU A 12 -18.42 7.75 11.85
N ASP A 13 -18.39 9.03 11.50
CA ASP A 13 -19.55 9.73 10.93
C ASP A 13 -19.90 9.24 9.51
N CYS A 14 -18.92 9.01 8.65
CA CYS A 14 -19.13 8.49 7.30
C CYS A 14 -19.77 7.11 7.26
N VAL A 15 -19.48 6.24 8.24
CA VAL A 15 -20.03 4.89 8.29
C VAL A 15 -21.40 4.82 8.98
N ARG A 16 -21.90 5.95 9.48
CA ARG A 16 -23.21 6.03 10.14
C ARG A 16 -24.32 5.62 9.16
N GLY A 17 -25.18 4.69 9.59
CA GLY A 17 -26.23 4.13 8.73
C GLY A 17 -25.79 2.92 7.87
N ILE A 18 -24.56 2.43 8.03
CA ILE A 18 -24.06 1.21 7.38
C ILE A 18 -23.75 0.17 8.48
N PRO A 19 -24.74 -0.64 8.92
CA PRO A 19 -24.63 -1.43 10.16
C PRO A 19 -23.41 -2.35 10.22
N TRP A 20 -23.14 -3.09 9.15
CA TRP A 20 -21.99 -4.01 9.11
C TRP A 20 -20.65 -3.30 9.20
N LEU A 21 -20.54 -2.10 8.57
CA LEU A 21 -19.31 -1.32 8.56
C LEU A 21 -19.13 -0.55 9.88
N GLN A 22 -20.21 -0.10 10.49
CA GLN A 22 -20.17 0.45 11.86
C GLN A 22 -19.67 -0.58 12.86
N GLU A 23 -20.18 -1.83 12.79
CA GLU A 23 -19.73 -2.91 13.66
C GLU A 23 -18.27 -3.27 13.41
N LEU A 24 -17.83 -3.33 12.15
CA LEU A 24 -16.44 -3.55 11.79
C LEU A 24 -15.53 -2.43 12.33
N THR A 25 -15.95 -1.17 12.19
CA THR A 25 -15.24 0.00 12.74
C THR A 25 -15.15 -0.07 14.26
N ARG A 26 -16.23 -0.45 14.94
CA ARG A 26 -16.27 -0.59 16.40
C ARG A 26 -15.32 -1.68 16.89
N ARG A 27 -15.25 -2.82 16.20
CA ARG A 27 -14.32 -3.93 16.52
C ARG A 27 -12.86 -3.55 16.36
N HIS A 28 -12.56 -2.69 15.41
CA HIS A 28 -11.21 -2.22 15.12
C HIS A 28 -11.05 -0.72 15.45
N ARG A 29 -11.62 -0.32 16.60
CA ARG A 29 -11.58 1.07 17.06
C ARG A 29 -10.14 1.55 17.18
N GLY A 30 -9.88 2.74 16.66
CA GLY A 30 -8.53 3.31 16.65
C GLY A 30 -7.66 2.85 15.49
N LEU A 31 -8.19 2.05 14.56
CA LEU A 31 -7.45 1.66 13.36
C LEU A 31 -7.00 2.90 12.58
N ARG A 32 -5.70 3.00 12.41
CA ARG A 32 -5.06 4.04 11.61
C ARG A 32 -4.35 3.41 10.41
N PRO A 33 -4.52 3.98 9.23
CA PRO A 33 -3.87 3.48 8.02
C PRO A 33 -2.35 3.50 8.16
N PRO A 34 -1.66 2.35 8.09
CA PRO A 34 -0.20 2.34 8.10
C PRO A 34 0.33 2.92 6.78
N ARG A 35 1.33 3.81 6.88
CA ARG A 35 1.98 4.44 5.74
C ARG A 35 3.45 4.06 5.66
N TYR A 36 3.97 4.01 4.45
CA TYR A 36 5.41 3.96 4.24
C TYR A 36 6.05 5.34 4.47
N PRO A 37 7.33 5.39 4.86
CA PRO A 37 8.05 6.65 5.08
C PRO A 37 8.16 7.53 3.82
N SER A 38 8.24 6.91 2.64
CA SER A 38 8.37 7.60 1.35
C SER A 38 7.51 6.94 0.27
N LEU A 39 7.25 7.69 -0.78
CA LEU A 39 6.58 7.16 -1.98
C LEU A 39 7.43 6.08 -2.67
N TRP A 40 8.77 6.26 -2.70
CA TRP A 40 9.69 5.27 -3.23
C TRP A 40 9.55 3.92 -2.51
N GLU A 41 9.53 3.93 -1.19
CA GLU A 41 9.34 2.71 -0.40
C GLU A 41 7.99 2.05 -0.68
N ALA A 42 6.92 2.84 -0.83
CA ALA A 42 5.60 2.34 -1.20
C ALA A 42 5.60 1.66 -2.58
N VAL A 43 6.29 2.24 -3.57
CA VAL A 43 6.44 1.67 -4.92
C VAL A 43 7.22 0.36 -4.87
N ALA A 44 8.36 0.34 -4.18
CA ALA A 44 9.19 -0.85 -4.07
C ALA A 44 8.42 -2.02 -3.40
N HIS A 45 7.73 -1.75 -2.29
CA HIS A 45 6.86 -2.73 -1.65
C HIS A 45 5.75 -3.20 -2.57
N SER A 46 5.10 -2.29 -3.30
CA SER A 46 4.04 -2.66 -4.24
C SER A 46 4.54 -3.64 -5.30
N ILE A 47 5.74 -3.42 -5.87
CA ILE A 47 6.32 -4.32 -6.89
C ILE A 47 6.72 -5.67 -6.27
N VAL A 48 7.41 -5.66 -5.13
CA VAL A 48 7.92 -6.89 -4.50
C VAL A 48 6.79 -7.81 -4.06
N PHE A 49 5.70 -7.25 -3.50
CA PHE A 49 4.61 -8.02 -2.91
C PHE A 49 3.56 -8.52 -3.92
N GLN A 50 3.65 -8.16 -5.21
CA GLN A 50 2.70 -8.64 -6.22
C GLN A 50 2.75 -10.17 -6.37
N GLN A 51 1.59 -10.82 -6.42
CA GLN A 51 1.40 -12.22 -6.84
C GLN A 51 2.23 -13.27 -6.07
N ILE A 52 2.64 -13.00 -4.86
CA ILE A 52 3.34 -13.95 -3.98
C ILE A 52 2.78 -13.88 -2.56
N SER A 53 3.05 -14.90 -1.73
CA SER A 53 2.64 -14.89 -0.34
C SER A 53 3.35 -13.78 0.45
N LEU A 54 2.70 -13.28 1.50
CA LEU A 54 3.26 -12.27 2.40
C LEU A 54 4.64 -12.71 2.96
N HIS A 55 4.75 -13.99 3.33
CA HIS A 55 6.00 -14.56 3.87
C HIS A 55 7.14 -14.52 2.84
N ALA A 56 6.88 -14.94 1.60
CA ALA A 56 7.87 -14.90 0.52
C ALA A 56 8.26 -13.45 0.19
N ALA A 57 7.29 -12.53 0.14
CA ALA A 57 7.54 -11.12 -0.11
C ALA A 57 8.42 -10.49 0.99
N ALA A 58 8.13 -10.79 2.26
CA ALA A 58 8.92 -10.31 3.40
C ALA A 58 10.38 -10.82 3.33
N ALA A 59 10.58 -12.10 2.99
CA ALA A 59 11.92 -12.67 2.84
C ALA A 59 12.71 -12.04 1.67
N ILE A 60 12.04 -11.73 0.55
CA ILE A 60 12.66 -11.01 -0.58
C ILE A 60 13.00 -9.59 -0.16
N MET A 61 12.07 -8.89 0.48
CA MET A 61 12.29 -7.51 0.94
C MET A 61 13.46 -7.43 1.93
N GLN A 62 13.57 -8.38 2.85
CA GLN A 62 14.71 -8.46 3.77
C GLN A 62 16.04 -8.57 3.01
N ARG A 63 16.15 -9.52 2.06
CA ARG A 63 17.37 -9.68 1.23
C ARG A 63 17.66 -8.44 0.40
N PHE A 64 16.63 -7.79 -0.15
CA PHE A 64 16.74 -6.56 -0.91
C PHE A 64 17.32 -5.43 -0.04
N VAL A 65 16.79 -5.23 1.17
CA VAL A 65 17.32 -4.24 2.11
C VAL A 65 18.77 -4.56 2.46
N TYR A 66 19.10 -5.80 2.82
CA TYR A 66 20.49 -6.19 3.13
C TYR A 66 21.47 -5.98 1.97
N ALA A 67 21.04 -6.19 0.72
CA ALA A 67 21.90 -6.10 -0.45
C ALA A 67 22.16 -4.67 -0.92
N PHE A 68 21.20 -3.75 -0.72
CA PHE A 68 21.21 -2.43 -1.33
C PHE A 68 21.23 -1.26 -0.33
N SER A 69 21.11 -1.53 0.98
CA SER A 69 21.23 -0.49 2.00
C SER A 69 22.69 -0.19 2.32
N ILE A 70 22.97 1.06 2.59
CA ILE A 70 24.23 1.48 3.20
C ILE A 70 24.02 1.53 4.71
N PRO A 71 24.69 0.66 5.52
CA PRO A 71 24.55 0.69 6.96
C PRO A 71 24.93 2.05 7.54
N THR A 72 24.17 2.51 8.51
CA THR A 72 24.45 3.73 9.27
C THR A 72 24.55 3.35 10.76
N GLU A 73 25.38 4.07 11.51
CA GLU A 73 25.44 3.94 12.97
C GLU A 73 24.70 5.09 13.64
N ASP A 74 23.85 4.74 14.60
CA ASP A 74 23.16 5.71 15.44
C ASP A 74 23.13 5.17 16.89
N GLU A 75 23.61 5.97 17.85
CA GLU A 75 23.70 5.63 19.28
C GLU A 75 24.28 4.23 19.58
N GLY A 76 25.24 3.76 18.76
CA GLY A 76 25.90 2.44 18.90
C GLY A 76 25.12 1.28 18.27
N PHE A 77 24.03 1.55 17.57
CA PHE A 77 23.30 0.55 16.80
C PHE A 77 23.59 0.69 15.30
N VAL A 78 23.79 -0.45 14.65
CA VAL A 78 23.86 -0.50 13.17
C VAL A 78 22.44 -0.53 12.63
N LEU A 79 22.07 0.49 11.88
CA LEU A 79 20.78 0.60 11.20
C LEU A 79 20.93 0.31 9.71
N LEU A 80 19.98 -0.40 9.15
CA LEU A 80 19.84 -0.62 7.71
C LEU A 80 18.64 0.22 7.21
N PRO A 81 18.86 1.44 6.70
CA PRO A 81 17.78 2.24 6.13
C PRO A 81 17.25 1.55 4.87
N PHE A 82 16.07 1.95 4.42
CA PHE A 82 15.56 1.46 3.14
C PHE A 82 16.52 1.88 2.00
N PRO A 83 16.78 1.01 0.99
CA PRO A 83 17.69 1.31 -0.11
C PRO A 83 17.37 2.62 -0.81
N ALA A 84 18.38 3.46 -1.02
CA ALA A 84 18.25 4.70 -1.76
C ALA A 84 17.85 4.43 -3.21
N VAL A 85 17.16 5.38 -3.81
CA VAL A 85 16.74 5.32 -5.22
C VAL A 85 17.93 5.07 -6.14
N GLU A 86 19.02 5.79 -5.91
CA GLU A 86 20.24 5.74 -6.71
C GLU A 86 20.88 4.35 -6.68
N ALA A 87 20.97 3.74 -5.49
CA ALA A 87 21.53 2.40 -5.33
C ALA A 87 20.78 1.34 -6.17
N VAL A 88 19.47 1.52 -6.34
CA VAL A 88 18.65 0.59 -7.12
C VAL A 88 18.63 0.95 -8.60
N ALA A 89 18.71 2.24 -8.95
CA ALA A 89 18.78 2.70 -10.32
C ALA A 89 20.10 2.25 -11.01
N ASP A 90 21.20 2.26 -10.26
CA ASP A 90 22.52 1.87 -10.74
C ASP A 90 22.76 0.34 -10.70
N ALA A 91 21.94 -0.41 -9.96
CA ALA A 91 22.10 -1.84 -9.79
C ALA A 91 21.94 -2.63 -11.10
N GLU A 92 22.72 -3.69 -11.26
CA GLU A 92 22.50 -4.64 -12.32
C GLU A 92 21.26 -5.51 -12.07
N ILE A 93 20.54 -5.87 -13.14
CA ILE A 93 19.32 -6.73 -13.02
C ILE A 93 19.63 -8.03 -12.30
N THR A 94 20.81 -8.61 -12.55
CA THR A 94 21.27 -9.85 -11.91
C THR A 94 21.46 -9.70 -10.39
N GLU A 95 21.81 -8.54 -9.89
CA GLU A 95 21.94 -8.28 -8.45
C GLU A 95 20.58 -8.24 -7.77
N LEU A 96 19.61 -7.56 -8.40
CA LEU A 96 18.21 -7.54 -7.95
C LEU A 96 17.60 -8.96 -7.96
N GLN A 97 17.94 -9.77 -8.96
CA GLN A 97 17.52 -11.17 -9.02
C GLN A 97 18.14 -12.03 -7.90
N ARG A 98 19.41 -11.78 -7.53
CA ARG A 98 20.06 -12.48 -6.38
C ARG A 98 19.37 -12.15 -5.06
N ALA A 99 18.77 -10.96 -4.91
CA ALA A 99 17.91 -10.65 -3.78
C ALA A 99 16.57 -11.41 -3.77
N GLY A 100 16.26 -12.13 -4.87
CA GLY A 100 15.09 -13.00 -5.00
C GLY A 100 13.96 -12.42 -5.85
N LEU A 101 14.17 -11.31 -6.53
CA LEU A 101 13.18 -10.79 -7.47
C LEU A 101 13.15 -11.61 -8.76
N SER A 102 11.95 -11.84 -9.30
CA SER A 102 11.84 -12.36 -10.67
C SER A 102 12.37 -11.34 -11.67
N SER A 103 12.74 -11.79 -12.88
CA SER A 103 13.25 -10.90 -13.93
C SER A 103 12.33 -9.70 -14.19
N ASN A 104 11.02 -9.94 -14.25
CA ASN A 104 10.04 -8.86 -14.48
C ASN A 104 10.01 -7.86 -13.34
N LYS A 105 10.05 -8.32 -12.08
CA LYS A 105 10.07 -7.45 -10.89
C LYS A 105 11.39 -6.68 -10.78
N ALA A 106 12.53 -7.31 -11.06
CA ALA A 106 13.82 -6.65 -11.07
C ALA A 106 13.87 -5.51 -12.09
N VAL A 107 13.40 -5.76 -13.31
CA VAL A 107 13.31 -4.73 -14.36
C VAL A 107 12.33 -3.62 -13.95
N ALA A 108 11.16 -3.96 -13.44
CA ALA A 108 10.17 -2.97 -13.01
C ALA A 108 10.70 -2.09 -11.88
N LEU A 109 11.34 -2.69 -10.87
CA LEU A 109 11.89 -1.97 -9.72
C LEU A 109 13.02 -1.02 -10.13
N ARG A 110 13.96 -1.50 -10.98
CA ARG A 110 15.04 -0.65 -11.50
C ARG A 110 14.50 0.51 -12.35
N GLN A 111 13.54 0.26 -13.22
CA GLN A 111 12.92 1.32 -14.04
C GLN A 111 12.18 2.35 -13.19
N ALA A 112 11.48 1.90 -12.13
CA ALA A 112 10.88 2.81 -11.17
C ALA A 112 11.95 3.67 -10.48
N ALA A 113 13.05 3.07 -10.01
CA ALA A 113 14.16 3.81 -9.40
C ALA A 113 14.74 4.85 -10.36
N ILE A 114 14.95 4.51 -11.64
CA ILE A 114 15.42 5.45 -12.66
C ILE A 114 14.43 6.61 -12.85
N ALA A 115 13.12 6.33 -12.88
CA ALA A 115 12.11 7.38 -13.00
C ALA A 115 12.12 8.35 -11.80
N PHE A 116 12.30 7.83 -10.58
CA PHE A 116 12.48 8.67 -9.39
C PHE A 116 13.77 9.49 -9.45
N SER A 117 14.92 8.89 -9.77
CA SER A 117 16.21 9.59 -9.84
C SER A 117 16.25 10.71 -10.89
N ARG A 118 15.44 10.59 -11.93
CA ARG A 118 15.28 11.59 -12.98
C ARG A 118 14.22 12.65 -12.68
N GLY A 119 13.52 12.53 -11.55
CA GLY A 119 12.40 13.43 -11.22
C GLY A 119 11.16 13.25 -12.10
N GLU A 120 11.06 12.14 -12.87
CA GLU A 120 9.87 11.82 -13.66
C GLU A 120 8.68 11.47 -12.73
N ILE A 121 8.99 10.98 -11.52
CA ILE A 121 8.04 10.82 -10.41
C ILE A 121 8.48 11.75 -9.29
N ASP A 122 7.72 12.82 -9.12
CA ASP A 122 7.93 13.83 -8.09
C ASP A 122 6.88 13.64 -6.98
N GLU A 123 7.34 13.26 -5.79
CA GLU A 123 6.46 13.05 -4.63
C GLU A 123 5.75 14.34 -4.20
N ALA A 124 6.43 15.49 -4.26
CA ALA A 124 5.85 16.77 -3.88
C ALA A 124 4.73 17.18 -4.84
N ALA A 125 4.99 17.06 -6.14
CA ALA A 125 3.96 17.32 -7.16
C ALA A 125 2.77 16.37 -7.03
N LEU A 126 3.00 15.08 -6.74
CA LEU A 126 1.93 14.10 -6.53
C LEU A 126 1.11 14.37 -5.26
N ARG A 127 1.70 14.98 -4.23
CA ARG A 127 0.96 15.40 -3.03
C ARG A 127 -0.05 16.51 -3.32
N GLU A 128 0.26 17.39 -4.26
CA GLU A 128 -0.59 18.53 -4.61
C GLU A 128 -1.60 18.21 -5.73
N SER A 129 -1.32 17.18 -6.53
CA SER A 129 -2.18 16.80 -7.66
C SER A 129 -3.45 16.06 -7.22
N PRO A 130 -4.53 16.10 -8.02
CA PRO A 130 -5.69 15.23 -7.83
C PRO A 130 -5.28 13.75 -7.84
N SER A 131 -5.92 12.92 -7.00
CA SER A 131 -5.58 11.49 -6.91
C SER A 131 -5.73 10.72 -8.22
N ALA A 132 -6.67 11.11 -9.08
CA ALA A 132 -6.83 10.50 -10.40
C ALA A 132 -5.59 10.71 -11.30
N GLU A 133 -5.00 11.89 -11.25
CA GLU A 133 -3.75 12.21 -11.95
C GLU A 133 -2.57 11.45 -11.36
N GLY A 134 -2.52 11.33 -10.03
CA GLY A 134 -1.52 10.52 -9.32
C GLY A 134 -1.59 9.05 -9.72
N VAL A 135 -2.79 8.46 -9.79
CA VAL A 135 -3.01 7.10 -10.29
C VAL A 135 -2.53 6.98 -11.74
N ALA A 136 -2.88 7.91 -12.60
CA ALA A 136 -2.47 7.90 -14.01
C ALA A 136 -0.95 8.01 -14.15
N SER A 137 -0.31 8.89 -13.39
CA SER A 137 1.15 9.08 -13.39
C SER A 137 1.88 7.81 -12.96
N LEU A 138 1.53 7.25 -11.80
CA LEU A 138 2.15 6.02 -11.28
C LEU A 138 1.89 4.81 -12.19
N SER A 139 0.74 4.75 -12.88
CA SER A 139 0.42 3.64 -13.78
C SER A 139 1.27 3.63 -15.07
N ARG A 140 2.06 4.67 -15.34
CA ARG A 140 3.05 4.67 -16.43
C ARG A 140 4.29 3.85 -16.09
N LEU A 141 4.54 3.63 -14.80
CA LEU A 141 5.64 2.79 -14.36
C LEU A 141 5.38 1.32 -14.74
N ARG A 142 6.40 0.68 -15.29
CA ARG A 142 6.31 -0.74 -15.64
C ARG A 142 5.90 -1.58 -14.44
N GLY A 143 4.90 -2.42 -14.63
CA GLY A 143 4.40 -3.33 -13.59
C GLY A 143 3.49 -2.68 -12.56
N ILE A 144 3.20 -1.39 -12.69
CA ILE A 144 2.24 -0.67 -11.83
C ILE A 144 0.96 -0.45 -12.64
N GLY A 145 -0.08 -1.22 -12.31
CA GLY A 145 -1.42 -0.98 -12.83
C GLY A 145 -2.22 -0.02 -11.94
N PRO A 146 -3.45 0.37 -12.34
CA PRO A 146 -4.29 1.30 -11.58
C PRO A 146 -4.54 0.85 -10.13
N TRP A 147 -4.70 -0.45 -9.89
CA TRP A 147 -4.84 -1.00 -8.54
C TRP A 147 -3.59 -0.74 -7.69
N SER A 148 -2.40 -1.09 -8.22
CA SER A 148 -1.12 -0.86 -7.52
C SER A 148 -0.87 0.63 -7.29
N ALA A 149 -1.17 1.48 -8.27
CA ALA A 149 -1.05 2.93 -8.15
C ALA A 149 -1.95 3.49 -7.04
N ALA A 150 -3.20 3.02 -6.94
CA ALA A 150 -4.10 3.40 -5.85
C ALA A 150 -3.56 2.97 -4.48
N VAL A 151 -3.03 1.75 -4.35
CA VAL A 151 -2.40 1.26 -3.10
C VAL A 151 -1.16 2.09 -2.75
N ILE A 152 -0.36 2.47 -3.75
CA ILE A 152 0.84 3.31 -3.56
C ILE A 152 0.44 4.70 -3.04
N LEU A 153 -0.56 5.36 -3.64
CA LEU A 153 -1.05 6.65 -3.16
C LEU A 153 -1.63 6.54 -1.74
N LEU A 154 -2.40 5.49 -1.49
CA LEU A 154 -3.01 5.24 -0.19
C LEU A 154 -1.96 5.04 0.91
N ARG A 155 -0.92 4.26 0.65
CA ARG A 155 0.09 3.87 1.64
C ARG A 155 1.37 4.72 1.60
N GLY A 156 1.71 5.34 0.49
CA GLY A 156 2.86 6.23 0.36
C GLY A 156 2.52 7.67 0.71
N LEU A 157 1.42 8.19 0.17
CA LEU A 157 1.01 9.59 0.39
C LEU A 157 -0.11 9.75 1.43
N GLY A 158 -0.74 8.65 1.86
CA GLY A 158 -1.87 8.69 2.78
C GLY A 158 -3.16 9.24 2.16
N ARG A 159 -3.31 9.14 0.84
CA ARG A 159 -4.47 9.63 0.10
C ARG A 159 -5.68 8.72 0.37
N LEU A 160 -6.56 9.14 1.28
CA LEU A 160 -7.75 8.36 1.66
C LEU A 160 -8.92 8.54 0.69
N ASP A 161 -8.81 9.46 -0.25
CA ASP A 161 -9.76 9.70 -1.34
C ASP A 161 -9.62 8.69 -2.50
N VAL A 162 -8.67 7.75 -2.44
CA VAL A 162 -8.54 6.63 -3.39
C VAL A 162 -9.02 5.32 -2.79
N PHE A 163 -9.49 4.43 -3.67
CA PHE A 163 -9.83 3.05 -3.32
C PHE A 163 -9.31 2.12 -4.42
N PRO A 164 -8.57 1.03 -4.08
CA PRO A 164 -8.08 0.08 -5.05
C PRO A 164 -9.22 -0.77 -5.61
N LEU A 165 -9.73 -0.38 -6.78
CA LEU A 165 -10.80 -1.10 -7.47
C LEU A 165 -10.30 -2.42 -8.09
N ASN A 166 -11.23 -3.33 -8.40
CA ASN A 166 -10.95 -4.63 -9.01
C ASN A 166 -10.05 -5.56 -8.17
N ASP A 167 -10.08 -5.42 -6.86
CA ASP A 167 -9.40 -6.29 -5.91
C ASP A 167 -10.32 -7.47 -5.54
N SER A 168 -9.95 -8.69 -5.93
CA SER A 168 -10.70 -9.90 -5.58
C SER A 168 -10.77 -10.13 -4.06
N GLY A 169 -9.76 -9.67 -3.33
CA GLY A 169 -9.73 -9.68 -1.88
C GLY A 169 -10.75 -8.72 -1.26
N VAL A 170 -10.98 -7.56 -1.88
CA VAL A 170 -12.02 -6.61 -1.46
C VAL A 170 -13.41 -7.25 -1.61
N ALA A 171 -13.75 -7.79 -2.79
CA ALA A 171 -15.04 -8.42 -3.01
C ALA A 171 -15.29 -9.58 -2.04
N SER A 172 -14.28 -10.44 -1.82
CA SER A 172 -14.34 -11.55 -0.87
C SER A 172 -14.51 -11.06 0.56
N SER A 173 -13.82 -9.97 0.94
CA SER A 173 -13.89 -9.40 2.29
C SER A 173 -15.24 -8.77 2.55
N ILE A 174 -15.81 -8.06 1.58
CA ILE A 174 -17.17 -7.48 1.70
C ILE A 174 -18.18 -8.62 1.93
N LYS A 175 -18.15 -9.66 1.08
CA LYS A 175 -19.05 -10.83 1.23
C LYS A 175 -18.90 -11.49 2.60
N LEU A 176 -17.68 -11.60 3.10
CA LEU A 176 -17.39 -12.21 4.40
C LEU A 176 -17.89 -11.36 5.59
N LEU A 177 -17.68 -10.04 5.51
CA LEU A 177 -17.88 -9.13 6.65
C LEU A 177 -19.25 -8.47 6.67
N ALA A 178 -19.89 -8.28 5.51
CA ALA A 178 -21.25 -7.77 5.40
C ALA A 178 -22.32 -8.87 5.57
N GLY A 179 -21.93 -10.15 5.53
CA GLY A 179 -22.86 -11.28 5.64
C GLY A 179 -23.88 -11.29 4.50
N ASP A 180 -25.16 -11.38 4.86
CA ASP A 180 -26.28 -11.43 3.89
C ASP A 180 -26.65 -10.05 3.32
N ALA A 181 -25.97 -8.97 3.74
CA ALA A 181 -26.23 -7.65 3.23
C ALA A 181 -25.78 -7.52 1.77
N THR A 182 -26.69 -7.09 0.90
CA THR A 182 -26.33 -6.71 -0.47
C THR A 182 -25.61 -5.37 -0.44
N VAL A 183 -24.34 -5.36 -0.86
CA VAL A 183 -23.49 -4.17 -0.86
C VAL A 183 -23.28 -3.71 -2.30
N ASP A 184 -23.83 -2.56 -2.63
CA ASP A 184 -23.49 -1.79 -3.84
C ASP A 184 -22.19 -1.01 -3.54
N LEU A 185 -21.06 -1.49 -4.07
CA LEU A 185 -19.73 -0.92 -3.79
C LEU A 185 -19.63 0.52 -4.31
N ASP A 186 -20.15 0.80 -5.49
CA ASP A 186 -20.04 2.14 -6.08
C ASP A 186 -20.80 3.17 -5.23
N ARG A 187 -22.01 2.83 -4.82
CA ARG A 187 -22.80 3.67 -3.91
C ARG A 187 -22.12 3.84 -2.56
N LEU A 188 -21.54 2.77 -2.03
CA LEU A 188 -20.78 2.81 -0.78
C LEU A 188 -19.58 3.75 -0.88
N LEU A 189 -18.79 3.64 -1.95
CA LEU A 189 -17.62 4.50 -2.16
C LEU A 189 -17.99 5.97 -2.36
N LEU A 190 -19.14 6.25 -3.02
CA LEU A 190 -19.70 7.59 -3.12
C LEU A 190 -20.08 8.15 -1.74
N GLN A 191 -20.74 7.35 -0.90
CA GLN A 191 -21.10 7.75 0.47
C GLN A 191 -19.88 8.04 1.34
N LEU A 192 -18.82 7.24 1.22
CA LEU A 192 -17.58 7.40 1.99
C LEU A 192 -16.73 8.58 1.50
N GLY A 193 -16.95 9.07 0.29
CA GLY A 193 -16.30 10.26 -0.27
C GLY A 193 -14.78 10.21 -0.15
N ASP A 194 -14.19 11.27 0.41
CA ASP A 194 -12.74 11.42 0.57
C ASP A 194 -12.12 10.48 1.63
N ARG A 195 -12.93 9.63 2.26
CA ARG A 195 -12.47 8.63 3.25
C ARG A 195 -12.63 7.18 2.77
N ARG A 196 -12.94 6.98 1.49
CA ARG A 196 -13.15 5.65 0.92
C ARG A 196 -11.96 4.71 1.09
N GLY A 197 -10.74 5.24 1.18
CA GLY A 197 -9.52 4.48 1.45
C GLY A 197 -9.49 3.84 2.85
N MET A 198 -10.20 4.39 3.84
CA MET A 198 -10.35 3.76 5.15
C MET A 198 -11.06 2.41 5.06
N LEU A 199 -12.03 2.27 4.13
CA LEU A 199 -12.72 1.01 3.89
C LEU A 199 -11.72 -0.11 3.53
N TYR A 200 -10.73 0.18 2.68
CA TYR A 200 -9.71 -0.81 2.29
C TYR A 200 -8.99 -1.39 3.52
N PHE A 201 -8.56 -0.54 4.46
CA PHE A 201 -7.88 -1.00 5.67
C PHE A 201 -8.80 -1.77 6.62
N HIS A 202 -10.05 -1.36 6.76
CA HIS A 202 -11.02 -2.08 7.58
C HIS A 202 -11.35 -3.46 7.01
N LEU A 203 -11.48 -3.59 5.69
CA LEU A 203 -11.67 -4.88 5.02
C LEU A 203 -10.45 -5.79 5.19
N LEU A 204 -9.24 -5.25 5.05
CA LEU A 204 -8.01 -5.99 5.22
C LEU A 204 -7.88 -6.56 6.64
N ILE A 205 -8.01 -5.70 7.66
CA ILE A 205 -7.85 -6.13 9.05
C ILE A 205 -8.99 -7.05 9.50
N GLY A 206 -10.21 -6.78 9.06
CA GLY A 206 -11.36 -7.63 9.37
C GLY A 206 -11.20 -9.04 8.80
N ARG A 207 -10.65 -9.18 7.59
CA ARG A 207 -10.32 -10.48 6.99
C ARG A 207 -9.24 -11.22 7.76
N LEU A 208 -8.16 -10.53 8.15
CA LEU A 208 -7.08 -11.13 8.96
C LEU A 208 -7.61 -11.65 10.30
N ALA A 209 -8.35 -10.82 11.04
CA ALA A 209 -8.95 -11.19 12.30
C ALA A 209 -9.99 -12.33 12.18
N HIS A 210 -10.65 -12.47 11.02
CA HIS A 210 -11.53 -13.60 10.76
C HIS A 210 -10.75 -14.90 10.52
N ALA A 211 -9.64 -14.82 9.79
CA ALA A 211 -8.78 -15.97 9.53
C ALA A 211 -8.17 -16.53 10.82
N GLU A 212 -7.67 -15.67 11.71
CA GLU A 212 -7.11 -16.07 13.01
C GLU A 212 -8.13 -16.83 13.87
N ARG A 213 -9.40 -16.36 13.91
CA ARG A 213 -10.47 -17.04 14.66
C ARG A 213 -10.87 -18.43 14.15
N LYS A 214 -10.51 -18.78 12.91
CA LYS A 214 -10.78 -20.10 12.34
C LYS A 214 -9.68 -21.13 12.63
N HIS A 215 -8.50 -20.66 13.06
CA HIS A 215 -7.32 -21.49 13.27
C HIS A 215 -6.89 -21.57 14.74
N GLY A 216 -7.54 -20.81 15.63
CA GLY A 216 -7.43 -20.90 17.08
C GLY A 216 -8.68 -21.54 17.71
#